data_321c09e900c424d7bd0a02844bf25359
#
_entry.id   321c09e900c424d7bd0a02844bf25359
#
_cell.length_a   1.000
_cell.length_b   1.000
_cell.length_c   1.000
_cell.angle_alpha   90.00
_cell.angle_beta   90.00
_cell.angle_gamma   90.00
#
_symmetry.space_group_name_H-M   'P 1'
#
loop_
_entity.id
_entity.type
_entity.pdbx_description
1 polymer ?
#
loop_
_entity_poly.entity_id
_entity_poly.type
_entity_poly.pdbx_seq_one_letter_code
_entity_poly.pdbx_strand_id
1 'polypeptide(L)'
;MPKDLLRARGSSAIPMTPFDETDAIDVPALRREIEFILEAGAASICVPVMVSEFDTLSEKERKLMVEVTCDVVAGRRPVIACATAPNALQAAEYGRFAAACGADAVISMAPKGYELNRVSEYFRRLSEESGLPTMIQNAGIPGVQLSAGQIA
;
A
#
# COMPACT_ATOMS: atom_id res chain seq x y z
N MET A 1 -7.75 3.90 -17.93
CA MET A 1 -9.00 3.84 -17.16
C MET A 1 -8.67 3.29 -15.79
N PRO A 2 -9.15 3.88 -14.68
CA PRO A 2 -8.98 3.27 -13.36
C PRO A 2 -9.58 1.87 -13.43
N LYS A 3 -8.81 0.86 -13.09
CA LYS A 3 -9.35 -0.50 -12.97
C LYS A 3 -10.39 -0.48 -11.85
N ASP A 4 -11.58 -0.98 -12.13
CA ASP A 4 -12.67 -0.99 -11.14
C ASP A 4 -12.31 -1.94 -9.98
N LEU A 5 -11.59 -1.42 -8.99
CA LEU A 5 -11.17 -2.15 -7.79
C LEU A 5 -12.36 -2.72 -7.01
N LEU A 6 -13.54 -2.07 -7.09
CA LEU A 6 -14.77 -2.54 -6.43
C LEU A 6 -15.31 -3.81 -7.09
N ARG A 7 -14.90 -4.11 -8.31
CA ARG A 7 -15.26 -5.35 -9.03
C ARG A 7 -14.15 -6.40 -9.03
N ALA A 8 -12.96 -6.09 -8.50
CA ALA A 8 -11.90 -7.08 -8.37
C ALA A 8 -12.36 -8.20 -7.42
N ARG A 9 -12.51 -9.40 -7.97
CA ARG A 9 -12.88 -10.60 -7.21
C ARG A 9 -11.69 -11.54 -7.17
N GLY A 10 -11.35 -12.03 -5.99
CA GLY A 10 -10.25 -12.95 -5.78
C GLY A 10 -9.30 -12.48 -4.68
N SER A 11 -8.12 -13.07 -4.62
CA SER A 11 -7.10 -12.74 -3.62
C SER A 11 -6.35 -11.47 -3.99
N SER A 12 -6.12 -10.61 -3.01
CA SER A 12 -5.10 -9.56 -3.07
C SER A 12 -3.83 -10.12 -2.45
N ALA A 13 -2.82 -10.39 -3.26
CA ALA A 13 -1.58 -10.96 -2.78
C ALA A 13 -0.65 -9.85 -2.26
N ILE A 14 0.16 -10.23 -1.27
CA ILE A 14 1.12 -9.32 -0.64
C ILE A 14 2.50 -9.95 -0.84
N PRO A 15 3.40 -9.33 -1.60
CA PRO A 15 4.78 -9.80 -1.70
C PRO A 15 5.52 -9.58 -0.38
N MET A 16 6.41 -10.48 -0.05
CA MET A 16 7.37 -10.30 1.02
C MET A 16 8.48 -9.33 0.58
N THR A 17 9.30 -8.88 1.50
CA THR A 17 10.48 -8.10 1.16
C THR A 17 11.69 -9.03 1.15
N PRO A 18 12.21 -9.44 -0.01
CA PRO A 18 13.43 -10.23 -0.08
C PRO A 18 14.64 -9.32 0.15
N PHE A 19 15.55 -9.75 1.02
CA PHE A 19 16.83 -9.07 1.27
C PHE A 19 17.99 -9.91 0.75
N ASP A 20 19.04 -9.27 0.28
CA ASP A 20 20.30 -9.89 -0.09
C ASP A 20 21.25 -10.02 1.12
N GLU A 21 22.44 -10.55 0.90
CA GLU A 21 23.46 -10.76 1.94
C GLU A 21 24.00 -9.45 2.58
N THR A 22 23.64 -8.30 2.02
CA THR A 22 24.03 -6.96 2.51
C THR A 22 22.90 -6.23 3.20
N ASP A 23 21.79 -6.92 3.50
CA ASP A 23 20.54 -6.36 4.03
C ASP A 23 19.86 -5.31 3.11
N ALA A 24 20.20 -5.29 1.82
CA ALA A 24 19.50 -4.50 0.83
C ALA A 24 18.36 -5.31 0.19
N ILE A 25 17.31 -4.61 -0.32
CA ILE A 25 16.23 -5.30 -1.05
C ILE A 25 16.80 -5.99 -2.29
N ASP A 26 16.64 -7.32 -2.39
CA ASP A 26 16.95 -8.11 -3.59
C ASP A 26 15.89 -7.85 -4.66
N VAL A 27 16.12 -6.80 -5.47
CA VAL A 27 15.21 -6.41 -6.55
C VAL A 27 14.97 -7.54 -7.56
N PRO A 28 15.98 -8.31 -8.01
CA PRO A 28 15.75 -9.48 -8.85
C PRO A 28 14.80 -10.53 -8.22
N ALA A 29 14.95 -10.82 -6.93
CA ALA A 29 14.07 -11.74 -6.23
C ALA A 29 12.63 -11.20 -6.11
N LEU A 30 12.49 -9.92 -5.75
CA LEU A 30 11.20 -9.25 -5.70
C LEU A 30 10.47 -9.30 -7.06
N ARG A 31 11.17 -9.05 -8.15
CA ARG A 31 10.60 -9.14 -9.50
C ARG A 31 10.09 -10.55 -9.82
N ARG A 32 10.86 -11.58 -9.48
CA ARG A 32 10.44 -12.99 -9.67
C ARG A 32 9.21 -13.34 -8.82
N GLU A 33 9.17 -12.87 -7.57
CA GLU A 33 8.03 -13.10 -6.69
C GLU A 33 6.75 -12.45 -7.24
N ILE A 34 6.83 -11.21 -7.72
CA ILE A 34 5.69 -10.51 -8.31
C ILE A 34 5.20 -11.24 -9.57
N GLU A 35 6.09 -11.69 -10.44
CA GLU A 35 5.69 -12.50 -11.61
C GLU A 35 5.02 -13.81 -11.19
N PHE A 36 5.56 -14.52 -10.22
CA PHE A 36 4.93 -15.71 -9.66
C PHE A 36 3.51 -15.44 -9.13
N ILE A 37 3.32 -14.33 -8.39
CA ILE A 37 2.01 -13.90 -7.90
C ILE A 37 1.02 -13.67 -9.05
N LEU A 38 1.48 -13.05 -10.13
CA LEU A 38 0.65 -12.77 -11.31
C LEU A 38 0.27 -14.06 -12.06
N GLU A 39 1.23 -14.97 -12.22
CA GLU A 39 1.02 -16.29 -12.84
C GLU A 39 0.07 -17.16 -12.00
N ALA A 40 0.14 -17.08 -10.68
CA ALA A 40 -0.78 -17.76 -9.76
C ALA A 40 -2.22 -17.19 -9.82
N GLY A 41 -2.46 -16.13 -10.57
CA GLY A 41 -3.79 -15.59 -10.81
C GLY A 41 -4.32 -14.66 -9.70
N ALA A 42 -3.45 -14.02 -8.94
CA ALA A 42 -3.87 -13.00 -7.97
C ALA A 42 -4.71 -11.91 -8.65
N ALA A 43 -5.79 -11.47 -7.99
CA ALA A 43 -6.69 -10.45 -8.52
C ALA A 43 -6.10 -9.04 -8.39
N SER A 44 -5.24 -8.80 -7.41
CA SER A 44 -4.50 -7.54 -7.18
C SER A 44 -3.24 -7.81 -6.37
N ILE A 45 -2.35 -6.82 -6.31
CA ILE A 45 -1.16 -6.85 -5.46
C ILE A 45 -1.20 -5.65 -4.50
N CYS A 46 -0.95 -5.90 -3.21
CA CYS A 46 -0.91 -4.87 -2.17
C CYS A 46 0.49 -4.78 -1.55
N VAL A 47 1.15 -3.60 -1.62
CA VAL A 47 2.59 -3.45 -1.28
C VAL A 47 2.97 -2.05 -0.81
N PRO A 48 4.01 -1.91 0.08
CA PRO A 48 4.35 -2.87 1.11
C PRO A 48 3.39 -2.70 2.29
N VAL A 49 2.87 -3.78 2.83
CA VAL A 49 2.00 -3.76 4.02
C VAL A 49 2.62 -4.58 5.15
N MET A 50 1.84 -4.96 6.18
CA MET A 50 2.37 -5.64 7.36
C MET A 50 3.20 -6.89 7.03
N VAL A 51 2.75 -7.72 6.09
CA VAL A 51 3.48 -8.94 5.67
C VAL A 51 4.79 -8.61 4.96
N SER A 52 4.84 -7.47 4.26
CA SER A 52 6.08 -6.95 3.67
C SER A 52 6.99 -6.24 4.68
N GLU A 53 6.64 -6.26 5.98
CA GLU A 53 7.39 -5.64 7.07
C GLU A 53 7.63 -4.13 6.87
N PHE A 54 6.61 -3.41 6.33
CA PHE A 54 6.74 -2.01 5.91
C PHE A 54 7.26 -1.08 7.00
N ASP A 55 7.07 -1.40 8.27
CA ASP A 55 7.47 -0.62 9.44
C ASP A 55 8.96 -0.75 9.78
N THR A 56 9.64 -1.76 9.24
CA THR A 56 11.10 -1.93 9.34
C THR A 56 11.84 -1.29 8.16
N LEU A 57 11.14 -1.07 7.04
CA LEU A 57 11.71 -0.48 5.84
C LEU A 57 11.90 1.03 5.97
N SER A 58 13.03 1.52 5.50
CA SER A 58 13.23 2.95 5.28
C SER A 58 12.24 3.52 4.24
N GLU A 59 12.04 4.83 4.25
CA GLU A 59 11.20 5.50 3.25
C GLU A 59 11.62 5.18 1.80
N LYS A 60 12.95 5.12 1.56
CA LYS A 60 13.50 4.80 0.24
C LYS A 60 13.16 3.37 -0.17
N GLU A 61 13.27 2.42 0.72
CA GLU A 61 12.95 1.01 0.46
C GLU A 61 11.45 0.82 0.23
N ARG A 62 10.60 1.49 1.01
CA ARG A 62 9.16 1.47 0.79
C ARG A 62 8.78 1.99 -0.59
N LYS A 63 9.40 3.09 -1.04
CA LYS A 63 9.21 3.65 -2.37
C LYS A 63 9.70 2.69 -3.46
N LEU A 64 10.87 2.06 -3.26
CA LEU A 64 11.42 1.06 -4.17
C LEU A 64 10.49 -0.14 -4.35
N MET A 65 9.90 -0.66 -3.26
CA MET A 65 8.93 -1.76 -3.34
C MET A 65 7.73 -1.41 -4.22
N VAL A 66 7.18 -0.20 -4.08
CA VAL A 66 6.05 0.28 -4.90
C VAL A 66 6.47 0.44 -6.36
N GLU A 67 7.59 1.10 -6.61
CA GLU A 67 8.12 1.34 -7.97
C GLU A 67 8.34 0.03 -8.72
N VAL A 68 9.09 -0.92 -8.12
CA VAL A 68 9.37 -2.23 -8.73
C VAL A 68 8.07 -3.00 -8.97
N THR A 69 7.12 -2.96 -8.04
CA THR A 69 5.84 -3.66 -8.20
C THR A 69 5.03 -3.06 -9.35
N CYS A 70 4.90 -1.75 -9.44
CA CYS A 70 4.18 -1.10 -10.53
C CYS A 70 4.82 -1.38 -11.89
N ASP A 71 6.16 -1.34 -11.96
CA ASP A 71 6.92 -1.63 -13.17
C ASP A 71 6.69 -3.08 -13.65
N VAL A 72 6.84 -4.06 -12.75
CA VAL A 72 6.64 -5.47 -13.10
C VAL A 72 5.19 -5.75 -13.46
N VAL A 73 4.24 -5.25 -12.66
CA VAL A 73 2.81 -5.48 -12.93
C VAL A 73 2.38 -4.88 -14.26
N ALA A 74 2.94 -3.73 -14.65
CA ALA A 74 2.73 -3.07 -15.95
C ALA A 74 1.24 -3.03 -16.36
N GLY A 75 0.35 -2.74 -15.41
CA GLY A 75 -1.07 -2.65 -15.67
C GLY A 75 -1.82 -3.99 -15.82
N ARG A 76 -1.18 -5.15 -15.68
CA ARG A 76 -1.84 -6.47 -15.79
C ARG A 76 -2.86 -6.73 -14.68
N ARG A 77 -2.63 -6.19 -13.50
CA ARG A 77 -3.51 -6.28 -12.32
C ARG A 77 -3.50 -4.95 -11.57
N PRO A 78 -4.51 -4.66 -10.73
CA PRO A 78 -4.47 -3.50 -9.83
C PRO A 78 -3.31 -3.61 -8.83
N VAL A 79 -2.63 -2.48 -8.61
CA VAL A 79 -1.63 -2.31 -7.54
C VAL A 79 -2.19 -1.38 -6.48
N ILE A 80 -2.19 -1.84 -5.23
CA ILE A 80 -2.63 -1.09 -4.05
C ILE A 80 -1.38 -0.76 -3.24
N ALA A 81 -0.99 0.52 -3.19
CA ALA A 81 0.22 0.94 -2.51
C ALA A 81 -0.06 1.37 -1.06
N CYS A 82 0.80 0.93 -0.13
CA CYS A 82 0.69 1.32 1.28
C CYS A 82 1.19 2.75 1.49
N ALA A 83 0.30 3.60 2.01
CA ALA A 83 0.60 4.97 2.40
C ALA A 83 0.56 5.18 3.93
N THR A 84 0.60 4.10 4.73
CA THR A 84 0.60 4.19 6.20
C THR A 84 1.79 5.02 6.67
N ALA A 85 1.53 6.07 7.44
CA ALA A 85 2.52 6.99 7.96
C ALA A 85 2.08 7.58 9.31
N PRO A 86 3.01 8.10 10.13
CA PRO A 86 2.67 8.67 11.43
C PRO A 86 1.89 9.99 11.34
N ASN A 87 1.84 10.63 10.18
CA ASN A 87 1.11 11.88 9.97
C ASN A 87 0.57 11.99 8.54
N ALA A 88 -0.45 12.87 8.36
CA ALA A 88 -1.13 13.05 7.09
C ALA A 88 -0.24 13.59 5.96
N LEU A 89 0.76 14.41 6.28
CA LEU A 89 1.67 14.99 5.28
C LEU A 89 2.49 13.87 4.61
N GLN A 90 3.09 13.01 5.41
CA GLN A 90 3.90 11.90 4.92
C GLN A 90 3.04 10.84 4.21
N ALA A 91 1.83 10.57 4.73
CA ALA A 91 0.89 9.68 4.04
C ALA A 91 0.53 10.20 2.65
N ALA A 92 0.23 11.48 2.53
CA ALA A 92 -0.06 12.12 1.25
C ALA A 92 1.16 12.09 0.30
N GLU A 93 2.38 12.23 0.82
CA GLU A 93 3.60 12.09 0.02
C GLU A 93 3.75 10.68 -0.56
N TYR A 94 3.54 9.64 0.26
CA TYR A 94 3.51 8.25 -0.24
C TYR A 94 2.40 8.05 -1.27
N GLY A 95 1.22 8.64 -1.03
CA GLY A 95 0.10 8.57 -1.98
C GLY A 95 0.42 9.20 -3.33
N ARG A 96 1.00 10.40 -3.35
CA ARG A 96 1.45 11.07 -4.59
C ARG A 96 2.52 10.27 -5.33
N PHE A 97 3.48 9.71 -4.59
CA PHE A 97 4.51 8.85 -5.17
C PHE A 97 3.89 7.60 -5.80
N ALA A 98 2.98 6.93 -5.09
CA ALA A 98 2.27 5.76 -5.61
C ALA A 98 1.49 6.07 -6.89
N ALA A 99 0.78 7.20 -6.93
CA ALA A 99 0.08 7.66 -8.12
C ALA A 99 1.03 7.90 -9.30
N ALA A 100 2.19 8.51 -9.05
CA ALA A 100 3.21 8.74 -10.07
C ALA A 100 3.82 7.42 -10.62
N CYS A 101 3.92 6.38 -9.78
CA CYS A 101 4.34 5.04 -10.21
C CYS A 101 3.25 4.26 -10.97
N GLY A 102 2.01 4.76 -11.00
CA GLY A 102 0.88 4.08 -11.66
C GLY A 102 0.14 3.08 -10.79
N ALA A 103 0.18 3.21 -9.47
CA ALA A 103 -0.69 2.46 -8.57
C ALA A 103 -2.17 2.81 -8.81
N ASP A 104 -3.05 1.85 -8.60
CA ASP A 104 -4.50 1.99 -8.85
C ASP A 104 -5.27 2.45 -7.58
N ALA A 105 -4.69 2.25 -6.41
CA ALA A 105 -5.24 2.69 -5.12
C ALA A 105 -4.14 2.85 -4.07
N VAL A 106 -4.50 3.47 -2.94
CA VAL A 106 -3.69 3.49 -1.74
C VAL A 106 -4.42 2.81 -0.57
N ILE A 107 -3.64 2.21 0.34
CA ILE A 107 -4.15 1.64 1.58
C ILE A 107 -3.38 2.22 2.75
N SER A 108 -4.07 2.53 3.84
CA SER A 108 -3.43 3.03 5.05
C SER A 108 -4.14 2.58 6.32
N MET A 109 -3.36 2.41 7.38
CA MET A 109 -3.88 2.30 8.75
C MET A 109 -4.07 3.70 9.35
N ALA A 110 -5.01 3.83 10.28
CA ALA A 110 -5.13 5.04 11.09
C ALA A 110 -3.84 5.27 11.92
N PRO A 111 -3.34 6.50 12.02
CA PRO A 111 -2.19 6.80 12.87
C PRO A 111 -2.51 6.51 14.35
N LYS A 112 -1.56 5.89 15.04
CA LYS A 112 -1.71 5.55 16.46
C LYS A 112 -1.86 6.81 17.31
N GLY A 113 -2.85 6.79 18.21
CA GLY A 113 -3.08 7.87 19.19
C GLY A 113 -3.74 9.12 18.62
N TYR A 114 -4.27 9.06 17.39
CA TYR A 114 -5.03 10.18 16.84
C TYR A 114 -6.49 10.17 17.35
N GLU A 115 -6.99 11.35 17.66
CA GLU A 115 -8.43 11.59 17.85
C GLU A 115 -9.18 11.38 16.53
N LEU A 116 -10.46 11.01 16.60
CA LEU A 116 -11.26 10.64 15.43
C LEU A 116 -11.30 11.74 14.34
N ASN A 117 -11.44 13.00 14.73
CA ASN A 117 -11.41 14.13 13.80
C ASN A 117 -10.09 14.22 13.04
N ARG A 118 -8.96 13.91 13.69
CA ARG A 118 -7.64 13.88 13.06
C ARG A 118 -7.45 12.66 12.17
N VAL A 119 -8.07 11.53 12.51
CA VAL A 119 -8.10 10.34 11.65
C VAL A 119 -8.86 10.63 10.35
N SER A 120 -10.03 11.28 10.45
CA SER A 120 -10.80 11.70 9.27
C SER A 120 -10.00 12.66 8.38
N GLU A 121 -9.34 13.65 8.96
CA GLU A 121 -8.47 14.58 8.23
C GLU A 121 -7.28 13.88 7.57
N TYR A 122 -6.70 12.88 8.24
CA TYR A 122 -5.60 12.07 7.69
C TYR A 122 -6.02 11.36 6.41
N PHE A 123 -7.15 10.63 6.42
CA PHE A 123 -7.64 9.91 5.25
C PHE A 123 -8.15 10.84 4.15
N ARG A 124 -8.82 11.94 4.51
CA ARG A 124 -9.26 12.96 3.57
C ARG A 124 -8.07 13.53 2.79
N ARG A 125 -7.04 13.96 3.50
CA ARG A 125 -5.83 14.51 2.90
C ARG A 125 -5.10 13.49 2.02
N LEU A 126 -4.95 12.24 2.49
CA LEU A 126 -4.37 11.17 1.70
C LEU A 126 -5.12 10.98 0.37
N SER A 127 -6.46 10.91 0.43
CA SER A 127 -7.30 10.72 -0.75
C SER A 127 -7.21 11.90 -1.72
N GLU A 128 -7.34 13.12 -1.22
CA GLU A 128 -7.32 14.34 -2.05
C GLU A 128 -5.96 14.56 -2.73
N GLU A 129 -4.86 14.39 -1.99
CA GLU A 129 -3.52 14.67 -2.52
C GLU A 129 -2.96 13.54 -3.39
N SER A 130 -3.36 12.28 -3.16
CA SER A 130 -2.98 11.19 -4.05
C SER A 130 -3.81 11.15 -5.34
N GLY A 131 -5.06 11.61 -5.27
CA GLY A 131 -6.04 11.44 -6.35
C GLY A 131 -6.46 9.99 -6.59
N LEU A 132 -6.10 9.07 -5.68
CA LEU A 132 -6.37 7.64 -5.78
C LEU A 132 -7.48 7.20 -4.82
N PRO A 133 -8.26 6.17 -5.16
CA PRO A 133 -9.12 5.49 -4.21
C PRO A 133 -8.33 5.09 -2.97
N THR A 134 -8.88 5.40 -1.78
CA THR A 134 -8.22 5.14 -0.50
C THR A 134 -8.93 4.02 0.25
N MET A 135 -8.19 3.00 0.64
CA MET A 135 -8.66 1.90 1.47
C MET A 135 -8.18 2.07 2.91
N ILE A 136 -9.04 1.76 3.87
CA ILE A 136 -8.69 1.75 5.29
C ILE A 136 -8.30 0.33 5.68
N GLN A 137 -7.06 0.12 6.10
CA GLN A 137 -6.63 -1.12 6.72
C GLN A 137 -6.96 -1.09 8.20
N ASN A 138 -8.11 -1.66 8.57
CA ASN A 138 -8.54 -1.75 9.96
C ASN A 138 -7.98 -3.03 10.60
N ALA A 139 -6.67 -3.08 10.78
CA ALA A 139 -5.99 -4.20 11.42
C ALA A 139 -6.24 -4.18 12.93
N GLY A 140 -6.32 -5.36 13.56
CA GLY A 140 -6.51 -5.52 15.00
C GLY A 140 -5.30 -5.10 15.85
N ILE A 141 -4.67 -3.98 15.51
CA ILE A 141 -3.52 -3.41 16.23
C ILE A 141 -4.06 -2.42 17.27
N PRO A 142 -3.68 -2.56 18.54
CA PRO A 142 -4.13 -1.63 19.58
C PRO A 142 -3.81 -0.17 19.24
N GLY A 143 -4.81 0.70 19.38
CA GLY A 143 -4.67 2.15 19.17
C GLY A 143 -4.80 2.64 17.73
N VAL A 144 -5.10 1.73 16.77
CA VAL A 144 -5.37 2.09 15.36
C VAL A 144 -6.64 1.44 14.82
N GLN A 145 -7.37 0.70 15.66
CA GLN A 145 -8.61 0.03 15.26
C GLN A 145 -9.80 0.99 15.34
N LEU A 146 -10.53 1.09 14.25
CA LEU A 146 -11.75 1.89 14.13
C LEU A 146 -12.98 0.99 14.23
N SER A 147 -14.05 1.47 14.88
CA SER A 147 -15.36 0.83 14.85
C SER A 147 -16.03 1.04 13.49
N ALA A 148 -17.03 0.23 13.17
CA ALA A 148 -17.81 0.38 11.94
C ALA A 148 -18.42 1.79 11.78
N GLY A 149 -18.94 2.38 12.87
CA GLY A 149 -19.51 3.73 12.86
C GLY A 149 -18.47 4.86 12.69
N GLN A 150 -17.18 4.56 12.87
CA GLN A 150 -16.10 5.52 12.63
C GLN A 150 -15.55 5.43 11.19
N ILE A 151 -15.83 4.34 10.49
CA ILE A 151 -15.44 4.13 9.10
C ILE A 151 -16.51 4.63 8.13
N ALA A 152 -17.79 4.56 8.55
CA ALA A 152 -18.94 5.03 7.79
C ALA A 152 -19.03 6.56 7.78
#